data_4dfbcf5940f6a31493e593c4a2b5745c
#
_entry.id   4dfbcf5940f6a31493e593c4a2b5745c
#
_cell.length_a   1.000
_cell.length_b   1.000
_cell.length_c   1.000
_cell.angle_alpha   90.00
_cell.angle_beta   90.00
_cell.angle_gamma   90.00
#
_symmetry.space_group_name_H-M   'P 1'
#
loop_
_entity.id
_entity.type
_entity.pdbx_description
1 polymer ?
#
loop_
_entity_poly.entity_id
_entity_poly.type
_entity_poly.pdbx_seq_one_letter_code
_entity_poly.pdbx_strand_id
1 'polypeptide(L)' 'PYTTLFRSGEIKIIRSKKFGFKPMYPEDACVQMELLGHNFFVFLNAETEEVNVVYKRKGNTYGLIEPDFG' A
#
# COMPACT_ATOMS: atom_id res chain seq x y z
N PRO A 1 16.23 16.29 -10.82
CA PRO A 1 15.13 15.33 -10.87
C PRO A 1 15.62 13.90 -10.64
N TYR A 2 14.71 13.07 -10.31
CA TYR A 2 15.02 11.70 -9.94
C TYR A 2 15.59 10.89 -11.08
N THR A 3 15.27 11.24 -12.30
CA THR A 3 15.77 10.52 -13.47
C THR A 3 17.28 10.61 -13.62
N THR A 4 17.90 11.61 -13.03
CA THR A 4 19.35 11.72 -13.07
C THR A 4 20.04 10.84 -12.04
N LEU A 5 19.31 10.38 -11.03
CA LEU A 5 19.85 9.54 -9.98
C LEU A 5 19.83 8.06 -10.31
N PHE A 6 18.95 7.66 -11.24
CA PHE A 6 18.77 6.27 -11.59
C PHE A 6 18.91 6.07 -13.08
N ARG A 7 19.67 5.06 -13.44
CA ARG A 7 19.75 4.59 -14.81
C ARG A 7 19.03 3.27 -14.90
N SER A 8 18.53 2.94 -16.08
CA SER A 8 17.73 1.73 -16.25
C SER A 8 18.46 0.45 -15.80
N GLY A 9 19.78 0.43 -15.88
CA GLY A 9 20.56 -0.72 -15.43
C GLY A 9 20.85 -0.76 -13.95
N GLU A 10 20.52 0.30 -13.21
CA GLU A 10 20.83 0.40 -11.79
C GLU A 10 19.69 -0.02 -10.88
N ILE A 11 18.46 -0.08 -11.41
CA ILE A 11 17.30 -0.48 -10.65
C ILE A 11 17.03 -1.97 -10.89
N LYS A 12 17.10 -2.73 -9.83
CA LYS A 12 16.88 -4.18 -9.91
C LYS A 12 15.83 -4.59 -8.92
N ILE A 13 14.91 -5.43 -9.36
CA ILE A 13 13.94 -6.05 -8.46
C ILE A 13 14.56 -7.37 -8.01
N ILE A 14 15.08 -7.38 -6.79
CA ILE A 14 15.83 -8.52 -6.27
C ILE A 14 14.94 -9.49 -5.50
N ARG A 15 13.69 -9.13 -5.29
CA ARG A 15 12.75 -9.99 -4.58
C ARG A 15 11.33 -9.65 -5.00
N SER A 16 10.52 -10.66 -5.21
CA SER A 16 9.10 -10.47 -5.42
C SER A 16 8.34 -11.46 -4.57
N LYS A 17 7.13 -11.07 -4.15
CA LYS A 17 6.27 -11.92 -3.34
C LYS A 17 4.88 -11.94 -3.96
N LYS A 18 4.23 -13.08 -3.83
CA LYS A 18 2.83 -13.21 -4.18
C LYS A 18 2.08 -13.60 -2.93
N PHE A 19 0.95 -12.96 -2.69
CA PHE A 19 0.14 -13.30 -1.54
C PHE A 19 -1.33 -13.07 -1.90
N GLY A 20 -2.18 -13.86 -1.27
CA GLY A 20 -3.61 -13.74 -1.47
C GLY A 20 -4.17 -12.62 -0.61
N PHE A 21 -5.16 -11.93 -1.14
CA PHE A 21 -5.87 -10.91 -0.39
C PHE A 21 -7.19 -11.46 0.11
N LYS A 22 -7.49 -11.19 1.38
CA LYS A 22 -8.83 -11.38 1.91
C LYS A 22 -9.47 -10.00 1.98
N PRO A 23 -10.72 -9.86 1.53
CA PRO A 23 -11.37 -8.55 1.61
C PRO A 23 -11.45 -8.06 3.05
N MET A 24 -11.21 -6.78 3.24
CA MET A 24 -11.35 -6.14 4.54
C MET A 24 -11.72 -4.68 4.36
N TYR A 25 -12.20 -4.07 5.43
CA TYR A 25 -12.54 -2.67 5.40
C TYR A 25 -11.30 -1.81 5.70
N PRO A 26 -11.29 -0.54 5.26
CA PRO A 26 -10.13 0.32 5.49
C PRO A 26 -9.73 0.43 6.97
N GLU A 27 -10.71 0.45 7.87
CA GLU A 27 -10.42 0.52 9.31
C GLU A 27 -9.64 -0.70 9.76
N ASP A 28 -10.02 -1.86 9.28
CA ASP A 28 -9.32 -3.10 9.62
C ASP A 28 -7.92 -3.12 9.03
N ALA A 29 -7.77 -2.56 7.84
CA ALA A 29 -6.46 -2.47 7.21
C ALA A 29 -5.52 -1.58 8.05
N CYS A 30 -6.04 -0.50 8.60
CA CYS A 30 -5.25 0.37 9.47
C CYS A 30 -4.80 -0.37 10.73
N VAL A 31 -5.69 -1.17 11.31
CA VAL A 31 -5.35 -1.98 12.49
C VAL A 31 -4.26 -2.99 12.13
N GLN A 32 -4.39 -3.67 10.99
CA GLN A 32 -3.38 -4.62 10.57
C GLN A 32 -2.03 -3.93 10.35
N MET A 33 -2.06 -2.77 9.73
CA MET A 33 -0.84 -1.99 9.52
C MET A 33 -0.13 -1.70 10.83
N GLU A 34 -0.88 -1.25 11.84
CA GLU A 34 -0.30 -0.95 13.14
C GLU A 34 0.22 -2.19 13.84
N LEU A 35 -0.51 -3.29 13.75
CA LEU A 35 -0.08 -4.55 14.37
C LEU A 35 1.21 -5.07 13.75
N LEU A 36 1.40 -4.84 12.46
CA LEU A 36 2.61 -5.27 11.76
C LEU A 36 3.76 -4.28 11.90
N GLY A 37 3.50 -3.11 12.46
CA GLY A 37 4.51 -2.07 12.61
C GLY A 37 4.91 -1.43 11.29
N HIS A 38 4.03 -1.42 10.31
CA HIS A 38 4.29 -0.83 9.01
C HIS A 38 3.71 0.57 8.91
N ASN A 39 4.23 1.35 7.96
CA ASN A 39 3.74 2.69 7.70
C ASN A 39 2.72 2.72 6.57
N PHE A 40 2.55 1.62 5.88
CA PHE A 40 1.54 1.45 4.85
C PHE A 40 1.14 -0.01 4.78
N PHE A 41 -0.02 -0.27 4.19
CA PHE A 41 -0.54 -1.62 4.08
C PHE A 41 -1.44 -1.73 2.85
N VAL A 42 -1.17 -2.72 2.01
CA VAL A 42 -1.93 -2.98 0.80
C VAL A 42 -3.00 -4.01 1.12
N PHE A 43 -4.23 -3.74 0.71
CA PHE A 43 -5.35 -4.63 1.04
C PHE A 43 -6.40 -4.61 -0.06
N LEU A 44 -7.26 -5.62 -0.04
CA LEU A 44 -8.43 -5.67 -0.93
C LEU A 44 -9.62 -5.07 -0.18
N ASN A 45 -10.14 -3.96 -0.69
CA ASN A 45 -11.25 -3.26 -0.04
C ASN A 45 -12.55 -4.01 -0.27
N ALA A 46 -13.20 -4.42 0.82
CA ALA A 46 -14.44 -5.18 0.74
C ALA A 46 -15.60 -4.37 0.15
N GLU A 47 -15.54 -3.05 0.25
CA GLU A 47 -16.61 -2.20 -0.27
C GLU A 47 -16.53 -2.02 -1.78
N THR A 48 -15.31 -1.91 -2.32
CA THR A 48 -15.11 -1.60 -3.74
C THR A 48 -14.61 -2.79 -4.53
N GLU A 49 -14.16 -3.83 -3.85
CA GLU A 49 -13.55 -5.01 -4.45
C GLU A 49 -12.30 -4.68 -5.25
N GLU A 50 -11.63 -3.60 -4.88
CA GLU A 50 -10.41 -3.16 -5.51
C GLU A 50 -9.27 -3.11 -4.49
N VAL A 51 -8.04 -3.24 -5.00
CA VAL A 51 -6.86 -3.14 -4.15
C VAL A 51 -6.63 -1.68 -3.79
N ASN A 52 -6.51 -1.41 -2.51
CA ASN A 52 -6.26 -0.08 -1.98
C ASN A 52 -5.03 -0.11 -1.09
N VAL A 53 -4.56 1.06 -0.70
CA VAL A 53 -3.42 1.20 0.21
C VAL A 53 -3.81 2.17 1.31
N VAL A 54 -3.62 1.77 2.57
CA VAL A 54 -3.68 2.70 3.68
C VAL A 54 -2.26 3.06 4.08
N TYR A 55 -2.07 4.28 4.54
CA TYR A 55 -0.75 4.73 4.99
C TYR A 55 -0.90 5.64 6.19
N LYS A 56 0.14 5.66 7.00
CA LYS A 56 0.13 6.42 8.23
C LYS A 56 0.54 7.87 7.96
N ARG A 57 -0.20 8.78 8.56
CA ARG A 57 0.08 10.21 8.50
C ARG A 57 0.45 10.71 9.89
N LYS A 58 0.82 11.96 9.98
CA LYS A 58 1.16 12.57 11.26
C LYS A 58 -0.08 12.66 12.14
N GLY A 59 0.11 12.56 13.46
CA GLY A 59 -0.95 12.81 14.41
C GLY A 59 -2.01 11.74 14.49
N ASN A 60 -1.64 10.49 14.33
CA ASN A 60 -2.56 9.36 14.40
C ASN A 60 -3.68 9.42 13.37
N THR A 61 -3.37 9.97 12.21
CA THR A 61 -4.30 9.96 11.09
C THR A 61 -3.78 9.03 10.00
N TYR A 62 -4.67 8.66 9.09
CA TYR A 62 -4.37 7.72 8.02
C TYR A 62 -4.88 8.26 6.70
N GLY A 63 -4.20 7.86 5.63
CA GLY A 63 -4.64 8.17 4.29
C GLY A 63 -5.05 6.90 3.56
N LEU A 64 -5.90 7.04 2.57
CA LEU A 64 -6.36 5.93 1.74
C LEU A 64 -6.05 6.25 0.29
N ILE A 65 -5.35 5.34 -0.37
CA ILE A 65 -5.07 5.45 -1.80
C ILE A 65 -5.95 4.47 -2.52
N GLU A 66 -6.77 4.98 -3.42
CA GLU A 66 -7.69 4.17 -4.21
C GLU A 66 -7.30 4.25 -5.68
N PRO A 67 -7.51 3.18 -6.46
CA PRO A 67 -7.24 3.25 -7.88
C PRO A 67 -8.27 4.12 -8.59
N ASP A 68 -7.83 4.82 -9.61
CA ASP A 68 -8.72 5.61 -10.45
C ASP A 68 -8.40 5.26 -11.90
N PHE A 69 -9.34 4.59 -12.54
CA PHE A 69 -9.18 4.13 -13.91
C PHE A 69 -9.83 5.04 -14.94
N GLY A 70 -10.44 6.10 -14.47
CA GLY A 70 -11.11 7.05 -15.33
C GLY A 70 -10.18 8.06 -15.93
#